data_0a03208f0b72b283c98742467e2ac470
#
_entry.id   0a03208f0b72b283c98742467e2ac470
#
_cell.length_a   1.000
_cell.length_b   1.000
_cell.length_c   1.000
_cell.angle_alpha   90.00
_cell.angle_beta   90.00
_cell.angle_gamma   90.00
#
_symmetry.space_group_name_H-M   'P 1'
#
loop_
_entity.id
_entity.type
_entity.pdbx_description
1 polymer ?
#
loop_
_entity_poly.entity_id
_entity_poly.type
_entity_poly.pdbx_seq_one_letter_code
_entity_poly.pdbx_strand_id
1 'polypeptide(L)'
;MNQNTKQKRSAASWLAELAKGRYGEYALSVLTALLGVACSLIPYFIIIRLITALVDGTAELTYCLTLCAWMAGCWVLRYVLHSVSTSLSHHATFHVLANTRTRLLDKLATLPLGTVLDRASGSYKNIIVERVDSIETTLAHLLPEMTANIVGALAVLVLLFIEDWRMGLSMLIVVPLGIICFMSMFSGYNEKFQRTVTATKALNDTAVEYISGIEVIKAFGQSKTSYAKFVSAAKEGADCFIDWMRGSLFGQVAGMAILPSTLLGILPVGCLLYMHDTLPAETFLAVIVLSFGVMQPLITAFSYTDDIAQVKTIVGEVAEVLSGEDMQRPRTAERLPSDNSIELKDVRFAYHDKEVLHGINLHIAPGTVNALVGPSGSGKSTIARLIASLWDVKDGAIELGGVDIRTLPLAECTKRIAYVSQDNYLFDLSVMDNIRMGKKGATDEEIIDAAKNAAAMNSSWGWKRAIRRSAVLPAATFPAVRGSASPLSGLC
;
A
#
# COMPACT_ATOMS: atom_id res chain seq x y z
N MET A 1 -8.27 2.33 -34.70
CA MET A 1 -8.27 3.69 -34.15
C MET A 1 -9.54 3.86 -33.34
N ASN A 2 -9.49 3.58 -32.08
CA ASN A 2 -10.38 4.10 -31.05
C ASN A 2 -9.79 3.62 -29.70
N GLN A 3 -8.76 4.33 -29.27
CA GLN A 3 -8.31 4.26 -27.87
C GLN A 3 -9.39 5.00 -27.07
N ASN A 4 -10.33 4.24 -26.54
CA ASN A 4 -11.19 4.69 -25.46
C ASN A 4 -10.27 5.06 -24.30
N THR A 5 -10.00 6.35 -24.13
CA THR A 5 -9.41 6.95 -22.95
C THR A 5 -10.32 6.65 -21.77
N LYS A 6 -10.18 5.47 -21.15
CA LYS A 6 -10.70 5.22 -19.81
C LYS A 6 -10.12 6.32 -18.93
N GLN A 7 -10.93 7.31 -18.61
CA GLN A 7 -10.60 8.44 -17.77
C GLN A 7 -9.96 7.87 -16.50
N LYS A 8 -8.66 8.11 -16.31
CA LYS A 8 -7.91 7.60 -15.14
C LYS A 8 -8.62 8.12 -13.88
N ARG A 9 -9.33 7.26 -13.18
CA ARG A 9 -10.01 7.61 -11.93
C ARG A 9 -9.00 8.20 -10.97
N SER A 10 -9.38 9.26 -10.24
CA SER A 10 -8.49 9.87 -9.25
C SER A 10 -8.26 8.92 -8.06
N ALA A 11 -7.12 9.07 -7.37
CA ALA A 11 -6.83 8.28 -6.17
C ALA A 11 -7.92 8.47 -5.10
N ALA A 12 -8.47 9.68 -4.97
CA ALA A 12 -9.58 9.94 -4.05
C ALA A 12 -10.84 9.14 -4.40
N SER A 13 -11.15 8.98 -5.70
CA SER A 13 -12.29 8.17 -6.15
C SER A 13 -12.10 6.68 -5.84
N TRP A 14 -10.86 6.18 -6.01
CA TRP A 14 -10.52 4.81 -5.63
C TRP A 14 -10.62 4.59 -4.13
N LEU A 15 -10.07 5.53 -3.33
CA LEU A 15 -10.14 5.44 -1.88
C LEU A 15 -11.59 5.45 -1.38
N ALA A 16 -12.44 6.31 -1.95
CA ALA A 16 -13.86 6.33 -1.66
C ALA A 16 -14.53 4.98 -2.00
N GLU A 17 -14.22 4.40 -3.16
CA GLU A 17 -14.77 3.09 -3.52
C GLU A 17 -14.32 1.98 -2.56
N LEU A 18 -13.05 1.96 -2.16
CA LEU A 18 -12.51 0.98 -1.22
C LEU A 18 -13.12 1.12 0.18
N ALA A 19 -13.41 2.35 0.61
CA ALA A 19 -14.06 2.67 1.88
C ALA A 19 -15.59 2.50 1.87
N LYS A 20 -16.18 2.13 0.73
CA LYS A 20 -17.62 1.96 0.60
C LYS A 20 -18.17 0.96 1.63
N GLY A 21 -19.23 1.38 2.33
CA GLY A 21 -19.86 0.60 3.40
C GLY A 21 -19.34 0.93 4.81
N ARG A 22 -18.29 1.79 4.94
CA ARG A 22 -17.72 2.22 6.22
C ARG A 22 -17.80 3.73 6.46
N TYR A 23 -18.46 4.48 5.57
CA TYR A 23 -18.59 5.94 5.71
C TYR A 23 -19.23 6.37 7.02
N GLY A 24 -20.20 5.59 7.55
CA GLY A 24 -20.87 5.89 8.82
C GLY A 24 -19.90 5.87 10.00
N GLU A 25 -18.98 4.92 10.04
CA GLU A 25 -17.96 4.80 11.09
C GLU A 25 -16.98 5.98 11.04
N TYR A 26 -16.51 6.35 9.85
CA TYR A 26 -15.65 7.52 9.65
C TYR A 26 -16.39 8.83 10.01
N ALA A 27 -17.65 8.98 9.61
CA ALA A 27 -18.44 10.17 9.94
C ALA A 27 -18.64 10.30 11.46
N LEU A 28 -18.93 9.19 12.16
CA LEU A 28 -19.07 9.17 13.61
C LEU A 28 -17.73 9.44 14.31
N SER A 29 -16.63 8.93 13.77
CA SER A 29 -15.27 9.23 14.24
C SER A 29 -14.97 10.73 14.15
N VAL A 30 -15.23 11.37 13.01
CA VAL A 30 -15.06 12.82 12.84
C VAL A 30 -15.98 13.60 13.79
N LEU A 31 -17.24 13.19 13.94
CA LEU A 31 -18.17 13.84 14.85
C LEU A 31 -17.67 13.79 16.31
N THR A 32 -17.23 12.63 16.78
CA THR A 32 -16.70 12.49 18.14
C THR A 32 -15.39 13.26 18.33
N ALA A 33 -14.52 13.34 17.28
CA ALA A 33 -13.34 14.19 17.29
C ALA A 33 -13.72 15.69 17.45
N LEU A 34 -14.72 16.17 16.71
CA LEU A 34 -15.19 17.55 16.79
C LEU A 34 -15.83 17.88 18.14
N LEU A 35 -16.57 16.95 18.74
CA LEU A 35 -17.07 17.08 20.12
C LEU A 35 -15.88 17.17 21.10
N GLY A 36 -14.82 16.40 20.89
CA GLY A 36 -13.57 16.50 21.65
C GLY A 36 -12.91 17.88 21.53
N VAL A 37 -12.94 18.48 20.33
CA VAL A 37 -12.47 19.86 20.11
C VAL A 37 -13.31 20.84 20.92
N ALA A 38 -14.64 20.75 20.88
CA ALA A 38 -15.51 21.62 21.69
C ALA A 38 -15.17 21.52 23.19
N CYS A 39 -14.95 20.29 23.70
CA CYS A 39 -14.49 20.10 25.08
C CYS A 39 -13.11 20.71 25.35
N SER A 40 -12.23 20.80 24.36
CA SER A 40 -10.89 21.40 24.51
C SER A 40 -10.88 22.93 24.53
N LEU A 41 -11.95 23.57 24.07
CA LEU A 41 -12.09 25.03 24.10
C LEU A 41 -12.51 25.54 25.50
N ILE A 42 -13.28 24.76 26.23
CA ILE A 42 -13.79 25.13 27.56
C ILE A 42 -12.66 25.48 28.56
N PRO A 43 -11.55 24.72 28.66
CA PRO A 43 -10.45 25.07 29.53
C PRO A 43 -9.85 26.45 29.29
N TYR A 44 -9.81 26.97 28.07
CA TYR A 44 -9.32 28.32 27.79
C TYR A 44 -10.17 29.38 28.50
N PHE A 45 -11.50 29.27 28.44
CA PHE A 45 -12.41 30.18 29.14
C PHE A 45 -12.30 30.05 30.66
N ILE A 46 -12.12 28.83 31.17
CA ILE A 46 -11.90 28.57 32.58
C ILE A 46 -10.62 29.23 33.08
N ILE A 47 -9.52 29.08 32.33
CA ILE A 47 -8.24 29.70 32.65
C ILE A 47 -8.34 31.21 32.65
N ILE A 48 -9.00 31.80 31.65
CA ILE A 48 -9.23 33.25 31.58
C ILE A 48 -9.98 33.71 32.84
N ARG A 49 -11.11 33.09 33.20
CA ARG A 49 -11.89 33.42 34.40
C ARG A 49 -11.11 33.26 35.69
N LEU A 50 -10.23 32.21 35.77
CA LEU A 50 -9.41 32.00 36.93
C LEU A 50 -8.38 33.13 37.10
N ILE A 51 -7.70 33.49 35.98
CA ILE A 51 -6.69 34.56 35.97
C ILE A 51 -7.38 35.90 36.34
N THR A 52 -8.50 36.21 35.73
CA THR A 52 -9.27 37.44 36.04
C THR A 52 -9.64 37.52 37.53
N ALA A 53 -10.23 36.46 38.10
CA ALA A 53 -10.58 36.43 39.51
C ALA A 53 -9.36 36.57 40.43
N LEU A 54 -8.21 36.05 40.05
CA LEU A 54 -6.96 36.22 40.83
C LEU A 54 -6.41 37.65 40.75
N VAL A 55 -6.50 38.28 39.55
CA VAL A 55 -6.04 39.67 39.36
C VAL A 55 -6.93 40.66 40.14
N ASP A 56 -8.25 40.43 40.14
CA ASP A 56 -9.23 41.26 40.82
C ASP A 56 -9.27 41.03 42.33
N GLY A 57 -8.52 40.03 42.84
CA GLY A 57 -8.53 39.70 44.26
C GLY A 57 -9.82 39.06 44.76
N THR A 58 -10.68 38.58 43.84
CA THR A 58 -11.99 37.98 44.15
C THR A 58 -11.97 36.46 44.23
N ALA A 59 -10.76 35.85 44.01
CA ALA A 59 -10.57 34.42 43.94
C ALA A 59 -10.68 33.76 45.33
N GLU A 60 -11.79 33.06 45.59
CA GLU A 60 -11.92 32.17 46.75
C GLU A 60 -11.39 30.78 46.41
N LEU A 61 -10.75 30.09 47.39
CA LEU A 61 -10.19 28.77 47.21
C LEU A 61 -11.21 27.75 46.62
N THR A 62 -12.42 27.77 47.19
CA THR A 62 -13.53 26.88 46.75
C THR A 62 -13.88 27.12 45.27
N TYR A 63 -13.95 28.38 44.86
CA TYR A 63 -14.19 28.75 43.46
C TYR A 63 -13.08 28.26 42.53
N CYS A 64 -11.83 28.53 42.90
CA CYS A 64 -10.69 28.05 42.13
C CYS A 64 -10.66 26.51 42.00
N LEU A 65 -10.88 25.77 43.08
CA LEU A 65 -10.93 24.31 43.06
C LEU A 65 -12.07 23.79 42.19
N THR A 66 -13.23 24.46 42.21
CA THR A 66 -14.36 24.09 41.35
C THR A 66 -14.04 24.28 39.86
N LEU A 67 -13.42 25.38 39.49
CA LEU A 67 -12.98 25.63 38.12
C LEU A 67 -11.93 24.61 37.66
N CYS A 68 -10.95 24.27 38.52
CA CYS A 68 -9.97 23.23 38.25
C CYS A 68 -10.62 21.85 38.05
N ALA A 69 -11.62 21.51 38.85
CA ALA A 69 -12.38 20.26 38.71
C ALA A 69 -13.15 20.21 37.39
N TRP A 70 -13.82 21.30 36.98
CA TRP A 70 -14.44 21.40 35.67
C TRP A 70 -13.46 21.27 34.52
N MET A 71 -12.29 21.91 34.60
CA MET A 71 -11.24 21.80 33.61
C MET A 71 -10.73 20.36 33.50
N ALA A 72 -10.50 19.70 34.63
CA ALA A 72 -10.11 18.29 34.65
C ALA A 72 -11.17 17.38 34.03
N GLY A 73 -12.46 17.63 34.33
CA GLY A 73 -13.58 16.91 33.75
C GLY A 73 -13.64 17.06 32.21
N CYS A 74 -13.47 18.27 31.71
CA CYS A 74 -13.41 18.54 30.25
C CYS A 74 -12.23 17.82 29.60
N TRP A 75 -11.06 17.78 30.23
CA TRP A 75 -9.91 17.03 29.73
C TRP A 75 -10.16 15.54 29.69
N VAL A 76 -10.71 14.96 30.74
CA VAL A 76 -11.10 13.54 30.75
C VAL A 76 -12.09 13.24 29.64
N LEU A 77 -13.15 14.05 29.49
CA LEU A 77 -14.16 13.87 28.45
C LEU A 77 -13.53 13.97 27.05
N ARG A 78 -12.64 14.94 26.83
CA ARG A 78 -11.89 15.06 25.58
C ARG A 78 -11.11 13.78 25.26
N TYR A 79 -10.38 13.22 26.23
CA TYR A 79 -9.63 11.97 26.03
C TYR A 79 -10.53 10.78 25.71
N VAL A 80 -11.67 10.65 26.38
CA VAL A 80 -12.66 9.61 26.09
C VAL A 80 -13.20 9.76 24.66
N LEU A 81 -13.61 10.98 24.27
CA LEU A 81 -14.11 11.26 22.92
C LEU A 81 -13.05 11.00 21.84
N HIS A 82 -11.80 11.39 22.08
CA HIS A 82 -10.69 11.10 21.19
C HIS A 82 -10.44 9.60 21.06
N SER A 83 -10.45 8.86 22.17
CA SER A 83 -10.28 7.41 22.18
C SER A 83 -11.39 6.69 21.40
N VAL A 84 -12.64 7.12 21.56
CA VAL A 84 -13.78 6.61 20.79
C VAL A 84 -13.62 6.92 19.29
N SER A 85 -13.26 8.16 18.98
CA SER A 85 -13.01 8.60 17.60
C SER A 85 -11.96 7.74 16.91
N THR A 86 -10.81 7.58 17.55
CA THR A 86 -9.69 6.79 17.03
C THR A 86 -10.08 5.30 16.89
N SER A 87 -10.76 4.73 17.89
CA SER A 87 -11.23 3.33 17.82
C SER A 87 -12.16 3.09 16.63
N LEU A 88 -13.11 3.99 16.39
CA LEU A 88 -14.04 3.90 15.26
C LEU A 88 -13.29 3.99 13.92
N SER A 89 -12.36 4.92 13.81
CA SER A 89 -11.57 5.12 12.60
C SER A 89 -10.66 3.92 12.30
N HIS A 90 -9.97 3.38 13.30
CA HIS A 90 -9.15 2.16 13.14
C HIS A 90 -9.99 0.96 12.74
N HIS A 91 -11.15 0.74 13.40
CA HIS A 91 -12.06 -0.36 13.05
C HIS A 91 -12.50 -0.27 11.58
N ALA A 92 -12.93 0.91 11.13
CA ALA A 92 -13.29 1.14 9.73
C ALA A 92 -12.11 0.86 8.79
N THR A 93 -10.92 1.36 9.14
CA THR A 93 -9.72 1.23 8.33
C THR A 93 -9.27 -0.22 8.18
N PHE A 94 -9.22 -1.01 9.26
CA PHE A 94 -8.87 -2.43 9.16
C PHE A 94 -9.81 -3.21 8.24
N HIS A 95 -11.11 -2.90 8.26
CA HIS A 95 -12.06 -3.49 7.31
C HIS A 95 -11.79 -3.07 5.85
N VAL A 96 -11.43 -1.80 5.61
CA VAL A 96 -11.04 -1.32 4.28
C VAL A 96 -9.80 -2.05 3.79
N LEU A 97 -8.77 -2.21 4.63
CA LEU A 97 -7.54 -2.92 4.29
C LEU A 97 -7.79 -4.40 3.98
N ALA A 98 -8.58 -5.08 4.82
CA ALA A 98 -8.95 -6.49 4.60
C ALA A 98 -9.70 -6.66 3.26
N ASN A 99 -10.69 -5.80 2.98
CA ASN A 99 -11.42 -5.81 1.71
C ASN A 99 -10.51 -5.52 0.52
N THR A 100 -9.58 -4.57 0.65
CA THR A 100 -8.61 -4.23 -0.40
C THR A 100 -7.72 -5.42 -0.73
N ARG A 101 -7.21 -6.13 0.29
CA ARG A 101 -6.40 -7.35 0.10
C ARG A 101 -7.18 -8.46 -0.58
N THR A 102 -8.41 -8.72 -0.14
CA THR A 102 -9.28 -9.72 -0.77
C THR A 102 -9.51 -9.38 -2.25
N ARG A 103 -9.86 -8.13 -2.56
CA ARG A 103 -10.06 -7.68 -3.95
C ARG A 103 -8.80 -7.79 -4.81
N LEU A 104 -7.62 -7.52 -4.24
CA LEU A 104 -6.34 -7.69 -4.94
C LEU A 104 -6.05 -9.17 -5.24
N LEU A 105 -6.29 -10.06 -4.28
CA LEU A 105 -6.10 -11.50 -4.46
C LEU A 105 -7.08 -12.07 -5.49
N ASP A 106 -8.37 -11.71 -5.39
CA ASP A 106 -9.39 -12.11 -6.35
C ASP A 106 -9.04 -11.61 -7.76
N LYS A 107 -8.52 -10.38 -7.85
CA LYS A 107 -8.09 -9.79 -9.12
C LYS A 107 -6.91 -10.55 -9.73
N LEU A 108 -5.90 -10.90 -8.93
CA LEU A 108 -4.77 -11.70 -9.41
C LEU A 108 -5.19 -13.06 -9.94
N ALA A 109 -6.24 -13.66 -9.36
CA ALA A 109 -6.78 -14.93 -9.83
C ALA A 109 -7.51 -14.84 -11.19
N THR A 110 -7.97 -13.64 -11.58
CA THR A 110 -8.72 -13.41 -12.84
C THR A 110 -7.87 -12.78 -13.94
N LEU A 111 -6.72 -12.22 -13.60
CA LEU A 111 -5.77 -11.65 -14.58
C LEU A 111 -5.13 -12.74 -15.43
N PRO A 112 -4.81 -12.46 -16.72
CA PRO A 112 -3.96 -13.35 -17.52
C PRO A 112 -2.64 -13.62 -16.81
N LEU A 113 -2.20 -14.88 -16.83
CA LEU A 113 -0.94 -15.27 -16.16
C LEU A 113 0.24 -14.43 -16.66
N GLY A 114 0.24 -14.04 -17.95
CA GLY A 114 1.25 -13.16 -18.51
C GLY A 114 1.39 -11.85 -17.76
N THR A 115 0.27 -11.19 -17.54
CA THR A 115 0.23 -9.92 -16.80
C THR A 115 0.75 -10.11 -15.35
N VAL A 116 0.45 -11.25 -14.74
CA VAL A 116 0.96 -11.57 -13.40
C VAL A 116 2.47 -11.84 -13.41
N LEU A 117 2.99 -12.54 -14.43
CA LEU A 117 4.42 -12.87 -14.53
C LEU A 117 5.31 -11.70 -14.99
N ASP A 118 4.74 -10.68 -15.61
CA ASP A 118 5.45 -9.46 -16.03
C ASP A 118 5.98 -8.67 -14.83
N ARG A 119 5.40 -8.89 -13.67
CA ARG A 119 5.83 -8.25 -12.42
C ARG A 119 6.40 -9.30 -11.46
N ALA A 120 7.54 -9.01 -10.85
CA ALA A 120 8.14 -9.91 -9.86
C ALA A 120 7.16 -10.21 -8.72
N SER A 121 7.09 -11.46 -8.26
CA SER A 121 6.22 -11.90 -7.17
C SER A 121 6.42 -11.09 -5.87
N GLY A 122 7.67 -10.70 -5.59
CA GLY A 122 7.99 -9.80 -4.49
C GLY A 122 7.32 -8.43 -4.58
N SER A 123 7.07 -7.92 -5.80
CA SER A 123 6.33 -6.66 -5.99
C SER A 123 4.86 -6.79 -5.61
N TYR A 124 4.20 -7.88 -5.95
CA TYR A 124 2.82 -8.13 -5.52
C TYR A 124 2.73 -8.31 -4.00
N LYS A 125 3.67 -9.09 -3.41
CA LYS A 125 3.76 -9.21 -1.94
C LYS A 125 3.89 -7.84 -1.30
N ASN A 126 4.76 -6.98 -1.81
CA ASN A 126 4.96 -5.63 -1.30
C ASN A 126 3.66 -4.81 -1.38
N ILE A 127 2.95 -4.82 -2.52
CA ILE A 127 1.68 -4.08 -2.68
C ILE A 127 0.61 -4.62 -1.71
N ILE A 128 0.39 -5.94 -1.66
CA ILE A 128 -0.71 -6.55 -0.90
C ILE A 128 -0.48 -6.48 0.61
N VAL A 129 0.76 -6.65 1.06
CA VAL A 129 1.10 -6.71 2.48
C VAL A 129 1.59 -5.35 2.96
N GLU A 130 2.73 -4.88 2.45
CA GLU A 130 3.46 -3.75 3.03
C GLU A 130 2.84 -2.40 2.67
N ARG A 131 2.48 -2.20 1.38
CA ARG A 131 1.88 -0.94 0.92
C ARG A 131 0.47 -0.75 1.44
N VAL A 132 -0.35 -1.79 1.42
CA VAL A 132 -1.71 -1.73 1.98
C VAL A 132 -1.66 -1.47 3.49
N ASP A 133 -0.73 -2.09 4.24
CA ASP A 133 -0.54 -1.78 5.66
C ASP A 133 -0.14 -0.32 5.90
N SER A 134 0.73 0.24 5.06
CA SER A 134 1.17 1.63 5.20
C SER A 134 0.02 2.65 5.09
N ILE A 135 -1.12 2.29 4.50
CA ILE A 135 -2.31 3.15 4.45
C ILE A 135 -2.99 3.24 5.83
N GLU A 136 -2.83 2.24 6.71
CA GLU A 136 -3.55 2.15 7.97
C GLU A 136 -3.35 3.40 8.83
N THR A 137 -2.12 3.71 9.15
CA THR A 137 -1.79 4.85 10.01
C THR A 137 -2.36 6.16 9.46
N THR A 138 -2.19 6.39 8.15
CA THR A 138 -2.70 7.61 7.52
C THR A 138 -4.21 7.64 7.46
N LEU A 139 -4.87 6.56 7.03
CA LEU A 139 -6.33 6.57 6.85
C LEU A 139 -7.07 6.62 8.18
N ALA A 140 -6.53 5.97 9.24
CA ALA A 140 -7.12 5.98 10.56
C ALA A 140 -7.03 7.34 11.24
N HIS A 141 -5.95 8.08 11.03
CA HIS A 141 -5.70 9.36 11.71
C HIS A 141 -6.06 10.58 10.87
N LEU A 142 -5.89 10.51 9.53
CA LEU A 142 -6.06 11.65 8.64
C LEU A 142 -7.45 12.31 8.77
N LEU A 143 -8.53 11.52 8.66
CA LEU A 143 -9.88 12.07 8.64
C LEU A 143 -10.28 12.70 9.98
N PRO A 144 -10.21 12.01 11.14
CA PRO A 144 -10.63 12.58 12.41
C PRO A 144 -9.65 13.63 12.92
N GLU A 145 -8.33 13.38 12.89
CA GLU A 145 -7.35 14.25 13.55
C GLU A 145 -7.05 15.50 12.73
N MET A 146 -6.86 15.39 11.41
CA MET A 146 -6.67 16.57 10.57
C MET A 146 -7.89 17.49 10.63
N THR A 147 -9.10 16.93 10.58
CA THR A 147 -10.33 17.71 10.70
C THR A 147 -10.42 18.38 12.07
N ALA A 148 -10.15 17.64 13.15
CA ALA A 148 -10.16 18.19 14.52
C ALA A 148 -9.12 19.30 14.71
N ASN A 149 -7.90 19.14 14.19
CA ASN A 149 -6.85 20.13 14.30
C ASN A 149 -7.18 21.40 13.50
N ILE A 150 -7.67 21.28 12.27
CA ILE A 150 -8.07 22.45 11.47
C ILE A 150 -9.24 23.19 12.13
N VAL A 151 -10.30 22.46 12.48
CA VAL A 151 -11.49 23.08 13.08
C VAL A 151 -11.16 23.67 14.44
N GLY A 152 -10.33 23.00 15.26
CA GLY A 152 -9.87 23.51 16.55
C GLY A 152 -9.09 24.81 16.44
N ALA A 153 -8.12 24.85 15.53
CA ALA A 153 -7.33 26.06 15.28
C ALA A 153 -8.19 27.23 14.79
N LEU A 154 -9.10 26.95 13.84
CA LEU A 154 -10.03 27.97 13.33
C LEU A 154 -10.99 28.47 14.41
N ALA A 155 -11.49 27.58 15.27
CA ALA A 155 -12.37 27.96 16.37
C ALA A 155 -11.64 28.87 17.36
N VAL A 156 -10.42 28.53 17.77
CA VAL A 156 -9.62 29.40 18.67
C VAL A 156 -9.28 30.72 18.00
N LEU A 157 -8.95 30.72 16.71
CA LEU A 157 -8.68 31.95 15.95
C LEU A 157 -9.92 32.86 15.90
N VAL A 158 -11.10 32.29 15.64
CA VAL A 158 -12.37 33.06 15.65
C VAL A 158 -12.62 33.65 17.04
N LEU A 159 -12.44 32.89 18.12
CA LEU A 159 -12.55 33.39 19.48
C LEU A 159 -11.61 34.54 19.75
N LEU A 160 -10.36 34.45 19.29
CA LEU A 160 -9.36 35.49 19.42
C LEU A 160 -9.77 36.79 18.71
N PHE A 161 -10.37 36.69 17.51
CA PHE A 161 -10.90 37.86 16.78
C PHE A 161 -12.16 38.46 17.44
N ILE A 162 -12.95 37.63 18.12
CA ILE A 162 -14.12 38.11 18.90
C ILE A 162 -13.68 38.89 20.13
N GLU A 163 -12.61 38.47 20.81
CA GLU A 163 -12.05 39.18 21.97
C GLU A 163 -11.49 40.54 21.58
N ASP A 164 -10.61 40.62 20.59
CA ASP A 164 -10.10 41.85 19.98
C ASP A 164 -9.52 41.60 18.58
N TRP A 165 -10.15 42.20 17.57
CA TRP A 165 -9.72 41.98 16.16
C TRP A 165 -8.31 42.50 15.88
N ARG A 166 -7.83 43.54 16.59
CA ARG A 166 -6.48 44.11 16.43
C ARG A 166 -5.44 43.09 16.91
N MET A 167 -5.76 42.44 18.01
CA MET A 167 -4.93 41.38 18.59
C MET A 167 -4.94 40.13 17.70
N GLY A 168 -6.09 39.78 17.11
CA GLY A 168 -6.18 38.74 16.10
C GLY A 168 -5.26 38.99 14.90
N LEU A 169 -5.25 40.22 14.38
CA LEU A 169 -4.33 40.62 13.30
C LEU A 169 -2.85 40.61 13.76
N SER A 170 -2.57 41.03 15.00
CA SER A 170 -1.18 41.03 15.51
C SER A 170 -0.59 39.62 15.61
N MET A 171 -1.42 38.63 15.97
CA MET A 171 -1.02 37.24 15.98
C MET A 171 -0.63 36.74 14.59
N LEU A 172 -1.35 37.19 13.55
CA LEU A 172 -1.08 36.78 12.17
C LEU A 172 0.23 37.34 11.59
N ILE A 173 0.92 38.28 12.27
CA ILE A 173 2.22 38.83 11.81
C ILE A 173 3.29 37.73 11.67
N VAL A 174 3.28 36.73 12.56
CA VAL A 174 4.24 35.62 12.52
C VAL A 174 4.00 34.65 11.35
N VAL A 175 2.79 34.60 10.82
CA VAL A 175 2.39 33.66 9.75
C VAL A 175 3.14 33.94 8.44
N PRO A 176 3.16 35.16 7.87
CA PRO A 176 3.93 35.43 6.67
C PRO A 176 5.43 35.17 6.86
N LEU A 177 5.98 35.54 8.02
CA LEU A 177 7.39 35.34 8.32
C LEU A 177 7.74 33.84 8.37
N GLY A 178 6.92 33.04 9.05
CA GLY A 178 7.08 31.61 9.10
C GLY A 178 6.93 30.96 7.72
N ILE A 179 5.95 31.40 6.91
CA ILE A 179 5.76 30.92 5.53
C ILE A 179 6.99 31.26 4.67
N ILE A 180 7.55 32.47 4.76
CA ILE A 180 8.76 32.84 4.01
C ILE A 180 9.92 31.92 4.38
N CYS A 181 10.10 31.61 5.68
CA CYS A 181 11.11 30.65 6.13
C CYS A 181 10.86 29.26 5.54
N PHE A 182 9.64 28.75 5.61
CA PHE A 182 9.29 27.47 4.98
C PHE A 182 9.49 27.46 3.47
N MET A 183 9.10 28.52 2.78
CA MET A 183 9.31 28.63 1.33
C MET A 183 10.78 28.62 0.94
N SER A 184 11.67 29.12 1.80
CA SER A 184 13.12 29.05 1.56
C SER A 184 13.63 27.59 1.50
N MET A 185 12.94 26.64 2.17
CA MET A 185 13.24 25.21 2.10
C MET A 185 13.06 24.65 0.70
N PHE A 186 12.08 25.17 -0.07
CA PHE A 186 11.76 24.67 -1.40
C PHE A 186 12.73 25.14 -2.49
N SER A 187 13.66 26.03 -2.17
CA SER A 187 14.70 26.48 -3.11
C SER A 187 15.63 25.33 -3.48
N GLY A 188 15.55 24.88 -4.74
CA GLY A 188 16.31 23.72 -5.23
C GLY A 188 15.87 22.35 -4.69
N TYR A 189 14.74 22.28 -3.95
CA TYR A 189 14.23 21.06 -3.33
C TYR A 189 14.03 19.94 -4.35
N ASN A 190 13.30 20.20 -5.43
CA ASN A 190 12.97 19.18 -6.42
C ASN A 190 14.22 18.56 -7.05
N GLU A 191 15.23 19.34 -7.37
CA GLU A 191 16.48 18.86 -7.98
C GLU A 191 17.25 17.96 -6.98
N LYS A 192 17.45 18.44 -5.76
CA LYS A 192 18.15 17.70 -4.70
C LYS A 192 17.39 16.42 -4.31
N PHE A 193 16.06 16.49 -4.21
CA PHE A 193 15.21 15.35 -3.94
C PHE A 193 15.32 14.28 -5.04
N GLN A 194 15.20 14.67 -6.31
CA GLN A 194 15.33 13.74 -7.43
C GLN A 194 16.72 13.10 -7.50
N ARG A 195 17.77 13.87 -7.21
CA ARG A 195 19.13 13.32 -7.09
C ARG A 195 19.24 12.28 -5.98
N THR A 196 18.63 12.54 -4.81
CA THR A 196 18.59 11.59 -3.68
C THR A 196 17.81 10.32 -4.05
N VAL A 197 16.66 10.45 -4.71
CA VAL A 197 15.86 9.30 -5.20
C VAL A 197 16.68 8.45 -6.17
N THR A 198 17.37 9.08 -7.12
CA THR A 198 18.21 8.38 -8.11
C THR A 198 19.38 7.65 -7.45
N ALA A 199 20.06 8.30 -6.49
CA ALA A 199 21.17 7.70 -5.75
C ALA A 199 20.69 6.53 -4.86
N THR A 200 19.52 6.66 -4.22
CA THR A 200 18.91 5.59 -3.43
C THR A 200 18.54 4.39 -4.32
N LYS A 201 18.00 4.64 -5.50
CA LYS A 201 17.72 3.57 -6.47
C LYS A 201 19.00 2.86 -6.89
N ALA A 202 20.05 3.60 -7.24
CA ALA A 202 21.35 3.03 -7.61
C ALA A 202 21.96 2.18 -6.48
N LEU A 203 21.82 2.61 -5.23
CA LEU A 203 22.24 1.84 -4.06
C LEU A 203 21.46 0.52 -3.96
N ASN A 204 20.14 0.57 -4.09
CA ASN A 204 19.28 -0.62 -4.03
C ASN A 204 19.62 -1.60 -5.16
N ASP A 205 19.75 -1.11 -6.40
CA ASP A 205 20.13 -1.93 -7.56
C ASP A 205 21.48 -2.60 -7.35
N THR A 206 22.47 -1.86 -6.81
CA THR A 206 23.80 -2.39 -6.50
C THR A 206 23.77 -3.42 -5.38
N ALA A 207 22.91 -3.22 -4.36
CA ALA A 207 22.73 -4.20 -3.28
C ALA A 207 22.13 -5.51 -3.81
N VAL A 208 21.10 -5.42 -4.66
CA VAL A 208 20.48 -6.60 -5.30
C VAL A 208 21.50 -7.32 -6.19
N GLU A 209 22.28 -6.59 -7.01
CA GLU A 209 23.35 -7.15 -7.84
C GLU A 209 24.39 -7.91 -6.99
N TYR A 210 24.83 -7.31 -5.88
CA TYR A 210 25.80 -7.90 -4.96
C TYR A 210 25.27 -9.18 -4.29
N ILE A 211 24.03 -9.15 -3.78
CA ILE A 211 23.41 -10.29 -3.09
C ILE A 211 23.13 -11.43 -4.09
N SER A 212 22.54 -11.11 -5.24
CA SER A 212 22.21 -12.12 -6.26
C SER A 212 23.47 -12.72 -6.92
N GLY A 213 24.54 -11.94 -7.04
CA GLY A 213 25.82 -12.36 -7.62
C GLY A 213 26.80 -12.94 -6.60
N ILE A 214 26.44 -13.12 -5.34
CA ILE A 214 27.39 -13.46 -4.27
C ILE A 214 28.16 -14.76 -4.51
N GLU A 215 27.55 -15.75 -5.14
CA GLU A 215 28.19 -17.01 -5.49
C GLU A 215 29.30 -16.80 -6.53
N VAL A 216 29.01 -16.00 -7.56
CA VAL A 216 29.97 -15.65 -8.62
C VAL A 216 31.12 -14.81 -8.04
N ILE A 217 30.78 -13.80 -7.21
CA ILE A 217 31.78 -12.94 -6.56
C ILE A 217 32.74 -13.77 -5.71
N LYS A 218 32.22 -14.74 -4.94
CA LYS A 218 33.05 -15.64 -4.13
C LYS A 218 33.87 -16.60 -4.98
N ALA A 219 33.29 -17.20 -6.03
CA ALA A 219 33.95 -18.14 -6.88
C ALA A 219 35.15 -17.54 -7.64
N PHE A 220 35.04 -16.27 -8.05
CA PHE A 220 36.07 -15.57 -8.82
C PHE A 220 36.96 -14.63 -7.99
N GLY A 221 36.77 -14.56 -6.65
CA GLY A 221 37.57 -13.72 -5.78
C GLY A 221 37.38 -12.22 -5.96
N GLN A 222 36.27 -11.78 -6.62
CA GLN A 222 35.99 -10.39 -6.96
C GLN A 222 35.31 -9.60 -5.79
N SER A 223 35.39 -10.11 -4.59
CA SER A 223 34.70 -9.52 -3.42
C SER A 223 35.12 -8.07 -3.14
N LYS A 224 36.39 -7.71 -3.36
CA LYS A 224 36.89 -6.35 -3.12
C LYS A 224 36.29 -5.32 -4.08
N THR A 225 36.21 -5.65 -5.38
CA THR A 225 35.72 -4.73 -6.42
C THR A 225 34.20 -4.51 -6.31
N SER A 226 33.45 -5.60 -6.14
CA SER A 226 31.99 -5.52 -5.97
C SER A 226 31.59 -4.82 -4.66
N TYR A 227 32.34 -5.05 -3.58
CA TYR A 227 32.17 -4.34 -2.32
C TYR A 227 32.47 -2.85 -2.46
N ALA A 228 33.53 -2.46 -3.16
CA ALA A 228 33.87 -1.06 -3.40
C ALA A 228 32.78 -0.32 -4.18
N LYS A 229 32.15 -0.96 -5.19
CA LYS A 229 31.01 -0.43 -5.94
C LYS A 229 29.81 -0.14 -5.01
N PHE A 230 29.48 -1.10 -4.13
CA PHE A 230 28.40 -0.93 -3.15
C PHE A 230 28.70 0.21 -2.17
N VAL A 231 29.90 0.26 -1.59
CA VAL A 231 30.32 1.31 -0.68
C VAL A 231 30.29 2.69 -1.35
N SER A 232 30.71 2.79 -2.61
CA SER A 232 30.65 4.05 -3.37
C SER A 232 29.20 4.52 -3.56
N ALA A 233 28.27 3.62 -3.94
CA ALA A 233 26.86 3.94 -4.10
C ALA A 233 26.23 4.35 -2.76
N ALA A 234 26.58 3.68 -1.65
CA ALA A 234 26.11 4.01 -0.33
C ALA A 234 26.59 5.40 0.13
N LYS A 235 27.86 5.71 -0.17
CA LYS A 235 28.44 7.03 0.16
C LYS A 235 27.79 8.14 -0.68
N GLU A 236 27.61 7.93 -1.97
CA GLU A 236 26.92 8.89 -2.83
C GLU A 236 25.48 9.13 -2.38
N GLY A 237 24.76 8.06 -2.02
CA GLY A 237 23.42 8.18 -1.42
C GLY A 237 23.39 9.01 -0.16
N ALA A 238 24.34 8.77 0.75
CA ALA A 238 24.48 9.54 1.99
C ALA A 238 24.84 11.02 1.71
N ASP A 239 25.78 11.28 0.80
CA ASP A 239 26.19 12.64 0.46
C ASP A 239 25.03 13.42 -0.20
N CYS A 240 24.26 12.81 -1.11
CA CYS A 240 23.06 13.41 -1.69
C CYS A 240 22.01 13.74 -0.63
N PHE A 241 21.78 12.84 0.32
CA PHE A 241 20.83 13.05 1.40
C PHE A 241 21.28 14.18 2.34
N ILE A 242 22.56 14.23 2.68
CA ILE A 242 23.15 15.30 3.51
C ILE A 242 23.01 16.66 2.81
N ASP A 243 23.30 16.74 1.52
CA ASP A 243 23.17 17.97 0.74
C ASP A 243 21.71 18.45 0.66
N TRP A 244 20.78 17.52 0.52
CA TRP A 244 19.34 17.84 0.53
C TRP A 244 18.92 18.35 1.91
N MET A 245 19.29 17.66 2.99
CA MET A 245 18.99 18.07 4.37
C MET A 245 19.60 19.43 4.72
N ARG A 246 20.86 19.67 4.38
CA ARG A 246 21.52 20.97 4.63
C ARG A 246 20.81 22.11 3.95
N GLY A 247 20.31 21.90 2.72
CA GLY A 247 19.61 22.92 1.97
C GLY A 247 18.22 23.26 2.52
N SER A 248 17.55 22.32 3.19
CA SER A 248 16.21 22.50 3.73
C SER A 248 16.18 22.83 5.23
N LEU A 249 17.22 22.42 5.98
CA LEU A 249 17.23 22.44 7.45
C LEU A 249 16.99 23.84 8.03
N PHE A 250 17.66 24.87 7.51
CA PHE A 250 17.52 26.22 8.04
C PHE A 250 16.08 26.74 7.90
N GLY A 251 15.51 26.63 6.70
CA GLY A 251 14.14 27.08 6.44
C GLY A 251 13.11 26.32 7.27
N GLN A 252 13.30 25.00 7.42
CA GLN A 252 12.43 24.14 8.22
C GLN A 252 12.50 24.51 9.69
N VAL A 253 13.71 24.58 10.28
CA VAL A 253 13.90 24.89 11.71
C VAL A 253 13.44 26.31 12.03
N ALA A 254 13.78 27.29 11.18
CA ALA A 254 13.32 28.66 11.38
C ALA A 254 11.79 28.77 11.30
N GLY A 255 11.16 28.13 10.33
CA GLY A 255 9.70 28.07 10.22
C GLY A 255 9.05 27.41 11.42
N MET A 256 9.58 26.26 11.87
CA MET A 256 9.08 25.56 13.06
C MET A 256 9.30 26.35 14.37
N ALA A 257 10.29 27.23 14.43
CA ALA A 257 10.51 28.09 15.59
C ALA A 257 9.61 29.34 15.56
N ILE A 258 9.45 29.95 14.39
CA ILE A 258 8.70 31.22 14.25
C ILE A 258 7.19 31.02 14.31
N LEU A 259 6.64 30.02 13.61
CA LEU A 259 5.18 29.82 13.56
C LEU A 259 4.51 29.65 14.93
N PRO A 260 5.05 28.85 15.88
CA PRO A 260 4.48 28.74 17.20
C PRO A 260 4.69 29.98 18.07
N SER A 261 5.60 30.87 17.69
CA SER A 261 5.96 32.06 18.48
C SER A 261 4.96 33.20 18.31
N THR A 262 3.67 32.90 18.52
CA THR A 262 2.56 33.86 18.38
C THR A 262 2.72 35.10 19.25
N LEU A 263 3.38 34.97 20.40
CA LEU A 263 3.67 36.08 21.32
C LEU A 263 4.57 37.15 20.71
N LEU A 264 5.36 36.87 19.69
CA LEU A 264 6.17 37.87 18.99
C LEU A 264 5.33 38.99 18.35
N GLY A 265 4.11 38.69 17.91
CA GLY A 265 3.16 39.69 17.43
C GLY A 265 2.28 40.26 18.54
N ILE A 266 1.78 39.40 19.42
CA ILE A 266 0.80 39.72 20.43
C ILE A 266 1.35 40.62 21.53
N LEU A 267 2.53 40.31 22.09
CA LEU A 267 3.07 41.07 23.22
C LEU A 267 3.39 42.53 22.85
N PRO A 268 4.16 42.84 21.78
CA PRO A 268 4.45 44.24 21.47
C PRO A 268 3.19 45.07 21.18
N VAL A 269 2.29 44.54 20.36
CA VAL A 269 1.04 45.24 20.01
C VAL A 269 0.11 45.35 21.22
N GLY A 270 -0.04 44.26 21.99
CA GLY A 270 -0.89 44.23 23.18
C GLY A 270 -0.37 45.18 24.28
N CYS A 271 0.93 45.22 24.53
CA CYS A 271 1.52 46.18 25.48
C CYS A 271 1.28 47.63 25.04
N LEU A 272 1.45 47.95 23.76
CA LEU A 272 1.16 49.30 23.24
C LEU A 272 -0.31 49.67 23.41
N LEU A 273 -1.22 48.79 23.05
CA LEU A 273 -2.68 49.04 23.21
C LEU A 273 -3.10 49.15 24.67
N TYR A 274 -2.49 48.35 25.55
CA TYR A 274 -2.71 48.42 27.01
C TYR A 274 -2.18 49.71 27.61
N MET A 275 -0.97 50.14 27.25
CA MET A 275 -0.37 51.40 27.72
C MET A 275 -1.16 52.66 27.25
N HIS A 276 -1.91 52.56 26.19
CA HIS A 276 -2.77 53.60 25.67
C HIS A 276 -4.25 53.49 26.17
N ASP A 277 -4.51 52.64 27.17
CA ASP A 277 -5.82 52.40 27.76
C ASP A 277 -6.90 51.98 26.72
N THR A 278 -6.47 51.39 25.61
CA THR A 278 -7.40 50.97 24.54
C THR A 278 -7.66 49.46 24.55
N LEU A 279 -6.96 48.69 25.40
CA LEU A 279 -7.12 47.24 25.57
C LEU A 279 -7.22 46.94 27.08
N PRO A 280 -8.32 46.36 27.58
CA PRO A 280 -8.42 45.93 28.99
C PRO A 280 -7.42 44.84 29.32
N ALA A 281 -6.90 44.81 30.55
CA ALA A 281 -5.94 43.77 31.01
C ALA A 281 -6.51 42.37 30.86
N GLU A 282 -7.77 42.18 31.17
CA GLU A 282 -8.47 40.89 31.01
C GLU A 282 -8.44 40.38 29.59
N THR A 283 -8.83 41.24 28.62
CA THR A 283 -8.80 40.91 27.19
C THR A 283 -7.35 40.60 26.73
N PHE A 284 -6.38 41.36 27.22
CA PHE A 284 -4.99 41.10 26.88
C PHE A 284 -4.51 39.71 27.36
N LEU A 285 -4.83 39.37 28.61
CA LEU A 285 -4.53 38.05 29.19
C LEU A 285 -5.29 36.93 28.44
N ALA A 286 -6.56 37.15 28.11
CA ALA A 286 -7.36 36.21 27.33
C ALA A 286 -6.73 35.91 25.99
N VAL A 287 -6.31 36.93 25.26
CA VAL A 287 -5.64 36.79 23.95
C VAL A 287 -4.33 36.03 24.05
N ILE A 288 -3.51 36.31 25.08
CA ILE A 288 -2.26 35.57 25.31
C ILE A 288 -2.57 34.08 25.47
N VAL A 289 -3.52 33.70 26.32
CA VAL A 289 -3.89 32.32 26.58
C VAL A 289 -4.45 31.64 25.32
N LEU A 290 -5.37 32.30 24.61
CA LEU A 290 -5.96 31.76 23.37
C LEU A 290 -4.92 31.55 22.27
N SER A 291 -3.93 32.42 22.16
CA SER A 291 -2.94 32.39 21.10
C SER A 291 -2.13 31.08 21.05
N PHE A 292 -1.92 30.44 22.19
CA PHE A 292 -1.24 29.14 22.26
C PHE A 292 -2.06 28.00 21.64
N GLY A 293 -3.36 28.16 21.50
CA GLY A 293 -4.26 27.15 20.95
C GLY A 293 -4.32 27.12 19.42
N VAL A 294 -3.73 28.08 18.70
CA VAL A 294 -3.91 28.20 17.23
C VAL A 294 -2.85 27.47 16.44
N MET A 295 -1.57 27.72 16.69
CA MET A 295 -0.50 27.32 15.78
C MET A 295 -0.15 25.84 15.84
N GLN A 296 -0.12 25.25 17.04
CA GLN A 296 0.26 23.84 17.17
C GLN A 296 -0.69 22.89 16.43
N PRO A 297 -2.03 23.03 16.53
CA PRO A 297 -2.94 22.22 15.72
C PRO A 297 -2.76 22.43 14.21
N LEU A 298 -2.50 23.65 13.76
CA LEU A 298 -2.22 23.91 12.34
C LEU A 298 -0.96 23.22 11.87
N ILE A 299 0.14 23.29 12.62
CA ILE A 299 1.39 22.60 12.30
C ILE A 299 1.14 21.09 12.21
N THR A 300 0.40 20.52 13.16
CA THR A 300 0.01 19.11 13.13
C THR A 300 -0.85 18.79 11.91
N ALA A 301 -1.81 19.65 11.53
CA ALA A 301 -2.60 19.44 10.33
C ALA A 301 -1.75 19.48 9.05
N PHE A 302 -0.74 20.34 8.97
CA PHE A 302 0.18 20.40 7.84
C PHE A 302 1.09 19.17 7.72
N SER A 303 1.45 18.50 8.82
CA SER A 303 2.27 17.28 8.76
C SER A 303 1.57 16.14 8.01
N TYR A 304 0.24 16.10 7.98
CA TYR A 304 -0.52 15.12 7.20
C TYR A 304 -0.42 15.29 5.67
N THR A 305 0.19 16.37 5.18
CA THR A 305 0.36 16.60 3.73
C THR A 305 1.21 15.52 3.08
N ASP A 306 2.28 15.09 3.75
CA ASP A 306 3.16 14.03 3.27
C ASP A 306 2.43 12.67 3.28
N ASP A 307 1.62 12.43 4.29
CA ASP A 307 0.80 11.22 4.41
C ASP A 307 -0.23 11.13 3.28
N ILE A 308 -0.89 12.24 2.93
CA ILE A 308 -1.82 12.32 1.79
C ILE A 308 -1.10 11.98 0.47
N ALA A 309 0.11 12.50 0.26
CA ALA A 309 0.90 12.22 -0.92
C ALA A 309 1.30 10.73 -0.99
N GLN A 310 1.67 10.14 0.13
CA GLN A 310 2.00 8.72 0.25
C GLN A 310 0.78 7.83 -0.06
N VAL A 311 -0.37 8.10 0.56
CA VAL A 311 -1.61 7.35 0.29
C VAL A 311 -2.01 7.46 -1.18
N LYS A 312 -1.91 8.65 -1.78
CA LYS A 312 -2.18 8.84 -3.21
C LYS A 312 -1.33 7.93 -4.09
N THR A 313 -0.05 7.77 -3.76
CA THR A 313 0.88 6.89 -4.48
C THR A 313 0.47 5.43 -4.31
N ILE A 314 0.24 4.98 -3.07
CA ILE A 314 -0.12 3.59 -2.77
C ILE A 314 -1.47 3.21 -3.41
N VAL A 315 -2.47 4.08 -3.30
CA VAL A 315 -3.76 3.88 -3.96
C VAL A 315 -3.61 3.80 -5.48
N GLY A 316 -2.66 4.55 -6.06
CA GLY A 316 -2.29 4.44 -7.47
C GLY A 316 -1.75 3.06 -7.84
N GLU A 317 -0.85 2.50 -7.03
CA GLU A 317 -0.28 1.14 -7.22
C GLU A 317 -1.38 0.06 -7.09
N VAL A 318 -2.25 0.19 -6.09
CA VAL A 318 -3.42 -0.71 -5.90
C VAL A 318 -4.39 -0.61 -7.08
N ALA A 319 -4.69 0.62 -7.52
CA ALA A 319 -5.59 0.87 -8.65
C ALA A 319 -5.05 0.31 -9.97
N GLU A 320 -3.74 0.35 -10.19
CA GLU A 320 -3.10 -0.26 -11.36
C GLU A 320 -3.38 -1.76 -11.42
N VAL A 321 -3.23 -2.48 -10.31
CA VAL A 321 -3.53 -3.91 -10.26
C VAL A 321 -5.03 -4.17 -10.44
N LEU A 322 -5.89 -3.45 -9.71
CA LEU A 322 -7.34 -3.65 -9.75
C LEU A 322 -7.97 -3.27 -11.11
N SER A 323 -7.36 -2.36 -11.86
CA SER A 323 -7.84 -1.94 -13.19
C SER A 323 -7.30 -2.79 -14.34
N GLY A 324 -6.44 -3.78 -14.07
CA GLY A 324 -5.95 -4.72 -15.07
C GLY A 324 -7.12 -5.40 -15.81
N GLU A 325 -6.93 -5.74 -17.05
CA GLU A 325 -7.98 -6.40 -17.84
C GLU A 325 -8.03 -7.89 -17.52
N ASP A 326 -9.22 -8.38 -17.11
CA ASP A 326 -9.44 -9.79 -16.84
C ASP A 326 -9.45 -10.60 -18.14
N MET A 327 -9.08 -11.87 -18.05
CA MET A 327 -9.33 -12.80 -19.14
C MET A 327 -10.83 -12.86 -19.43
N GLN A 328 -11.19 -12.54 -20.66
CA GLN A 328 -12.58 -12.58 -21.10
C GLN A 328 -12.99 -14.05 -21.27
N ARG A 329 -13.76 -14.57 -20.33
CA ARG A 329 -14.29 -15.93 -20.35
C ARG A 329 -15.77 -15.91 -20.01
N PRO A 330 -16.60 -16.66 -20.75
CA PRO A 330 -18.01 -16.83 -20.42
C PRO A 330 -18.15 -17.60 -19.10
N ARG A 331 -19.21 -17.35 -18.37
CA ARG A 331 -19.54 -18.10 -17.14
C ARG A 331 -20.07 -19.50 -17.44
N THR A 332 -20.73 -19.67 -18.60
CA THR A 332 -21.30 -20.92 -19.10
C THR A 332 -20.86 -21.13 -20.52
N ALA A 333 -20.52 -22.36 -20.88
CA ALA A 333 -20.20 -22.71 -22.25
C ALA A 333 -21.50 -22.84 -23.06
N GLU A 334 -21.57 -22.24 -24.25
CA GLU A 334 -22.66 -22.46 -25.21
C GLU A 334 -22.56 -23.84 -25.81
N ARG A 335 -21.35 -24.34 -26.04
CA ARG A 335 -21.06 -25.67 -26.58
C ARG A 335 -19.89 -26.27 -25.82
N LEU A 336 -20.02 -27.55 -25.43
CA LEU A 336 -18.93 -28.30 -24.81
C LEU A 336 -18.09 -29.00 -25.88
N PRO A 337 -16.78 -29.18 -25.62
CA PRO A 337 -15.88 -29.94 -26.47
C PRO A 337 -16.41 -31.37 -26.69
N SER A 338 -16.41 -31.81 -27.95
CA SER A 338 -16.89 -33.17 -28.33
C SER A 338 -15.92 -34.27 -27.90
N ASP A 339 -14.62 -33.96 -27.91
CA ASP A 339 -13.53 -34.84 -27.55
C ASP A 339 -12.35 -34.06 -26.96
N ASN A 340 -11.18 -34.66 -26.87
CA ASN A 340 -9.94 -34.00 -26.35
C ASN A 340 -8.94 -33.73 -27.50
N SER A 341 -9.40 -33.57 -28.75
CA SER A 341 -8.52 -33.08 -29.83
C SER A 341 -8.18 -31.61 -29.60
N ILE A 342 -6.96 -31.23 -30.03
CA ILE A 342 -6.50 -29.85 -29.96
C ILE A 342 -6.14 -29.42 -31.38
N GLU A 343 -6.69 -28.29 -31.82
CA GLU A 343 -6.37 -27.73 -33.13
C GLU A 343 -5.97 -26.26 -33.01
N LEU A 344 -4.82 -25.93 -33.53
CA LEU A 344 -4.30 -24.56 -33.65
C LEU A 344 -4.54 -24.11 -35.10
N LYS A 345 -5.18 -22.95 -35.30
CA LYS A 345 -5.52 -22.39 -36.61
C LYS A 345 -4.90 -21.01 -36.74
N ASP A 346 -3.89 -20.89 -37.59
CA ASP A 346 -3.13 -19.66 -37.86
C ASP A 346 -2.76 -18.86 -36.58
N VAL A 347 -2.28 -19.56 -35.55
CA VAL A 347 -2.03 -18.99 -34.23
C VAL A 347 -0.83 -18.05 -34.28
N ARG A 348 -1.08 -16.77 -33.97
CA ARG A 348 -0.06 -15.75 -33.79
C ARG A 348 -0.04 -15.27 -32.34
N PHE A 349 1.14 -15.09 -31.83
CA PHE A 349 1.30 -14.66 -30.45
C PHE A 349 2.57 -13.83 -30.23
N ALA A 350 2.47 -12.78 -29.43
CA ALA A 350 3.55 -11.92 -29.01
C ALA A 350 3.54 -11.73 -27.50
N TYR A 351 4.70 -11.84 -26.87
CA TYR A 351 4.93 -11.29 -25.53
C TYR A 351 5.25 -9.81 -25.72
N HIS A 352 4.39 -8.91 -25.21
CA HIS A 352 4.46 -7.49 -25.49
C HIS A 352 4.53 -7.19 -27.00
N ASP A 353 5.60 -6.54 -27.45
CA ASP A 353 5.79 -6.17 -28.87
C ASP A 353 6.58 -7.22 -29.67
N LYS A 354 7.11 -8.25 -29.03
CA LYS A 354 7.92 -9.29 -29.68
C LYS A 354 7.06 -10.48 -30.06
N GLU A 355 6.78 -10.62 -31.35
CA GLU A 355 6.09 -11.80 -31.90
C GLU A 355 6.97 -13.06 -31.76
N VAL A 356 6.38 -14.15 -31.26
CA VAL A 356 7.03 -15.43 -30.99
C VAL A 356 6.44 -16.55 -31.82
N LEU A 357 5.14 -16.48 -32.13
CA LEU A 357 4.46 -17.44 -33.00
C LEU A 357 3.89 -16.72 -34.23
N HIS A 358 4.22 -17.23 -35.40
CA HIS A 358 3.97 -16.61 -36.70
C HIS A 358 3.02 -17.46 -37.56
N GLY A 359 1.76 -17.65 -37.13
CA GLY A 359 0.76 -18.40 -37.92
C GLY A 359 0.96 -19.92 -37.82
N ILE A 360 0.95 -20.44 -36.58
CA ILE A 360 1.12 -21.87 -36.32
C ILE A 360 -0.18 -22.63 -36.57
N ASN A 361 -0.08 -23.71 -37.37
CA ASN A 361 -1.13 -24.68 -37.59
C ASN A 361 -0.68 -26.05 -37.07
N LEU A 362 -1.47 -26.65 -36.15
CA LEU A 362 -1.14 -27.90 -35.49
C LEU A 362 -2.42 -28.65 -35.15
N HIS A 363 -2.48 -29.94 -35.45
CA HIS A 363 -3.56 -30.82 -35.04
C HIS A 363 -3.01 -31.94 -34.15
N ILE A 364 -3.62 -32.11 -32.99
CA ILE A 364 -3.30 -33.16 -31.98
C ILE A 364 -4.56 -34.02 -31.82
N ALA A 365 -4.47 -35.26 -32.27
CA ALA A 365 -5.59 -36.20 -32.16
C ALA A 365 -5.74 -36.72 -30.71
N PRO A 366 -6.96 -37.05 -30.24
CA PRO A 366 -7.17 -37.64 -28.93
C PRO A 366 -6.36 -38.95 -28.74
N GLY A 367 -5.80 -39.12 -27.54
CA GLY A 367 -5.08 -40.34 -27.16
C GLY A 367 -3.70 -40.50 -27.82
N THR A 368 -3.18 -39.49 -28.50
CA THR A 368 -1.84 -39.51 -29.12
C THR A 368 -0.80 -38.82 -28.25
N VAL A 369 0.44 -39.23 -28.39
CA VAL A 369 1.61 -38.57 -27.82
C VAL A 369 2.27 -37.74 -28.90
N ASN A 370 2.37 -36.44 -28.72
CA ASN A 370 2.97 -35.50 -29.66
C ASN A 370 4.18 -34.82 -29.03
N ALA A 371 5.31 -34.78 -29.73
CA ALA A 371 6.53 -34.12 -29.29
C ALA A 371 6.79 -32.86 -30.11
N LEU A 372 6.86 -31.70 -29.42
CA LEU A 372 7.32 -30.44 -30.02
C LEU A 372 8.82 -30.35 -29.92
N VAL A 373 9.53 -30.45 -31.06
CA VAL A 373 10.98 -30.39 -31.15
C VAL A 373 11.46 -29.14 -31.88
N GLY A 374 12.63 -28.63 -31.50
CA GLY A 374 13.21 -27.42 -32.09
C GLY A 374 14.20 -26.72 -31.18
N PRO A 375 14.93 -25.72 -31.67
CA PRO A 375 15.90 -24.98 -30.88
C PRO A 375 15.30 -24.22 -29.70
N SER A 376 16.14 -23.80 -28.75
CA SER A 376 15.67 -22.95 -27.65
C SER A 376 15.11 -21.63 -28.22
N GLY A 377 14.00 -21.16 -27.68
CA GLY A 377 13.34 -19.95 -28.16
C GLY A 377 12.37 -20.12 -29.35
N SER A 378 12.18 -21.34 -29.90
CA SER A 378 11.29 -21.59 -31.03
C SER A 378 9.79 -21.57 -30.70
N GLY A 379 9.37 -21.17 -29.51
CA GLY A 379 7.95 -21.04 -29.14
C GLY A 379 7.29 -22.29 -28.57
N LYS A 380 8.00 -23.41 -28.36
CA LYS A 380 7.41 -24.69 -27.86
C LYS A 380 6.65 -24.51 -26.53
N SER A 381 7.29 -23.91 -25.56
CA SER A 381 6.66 -23.64 -24.26
C SER A 381 5.51 -22.62 -24.37
N THR A 382 5.60 -21.71 -25.34
CA THR A 382 4.54 -20.73 -25.60
C THR A 382 3.30 -21.44 -26.13
N ILE A 383 3.44 -22.39 -27.06
CA ILE A 383 2.32 -23.21 -27.56
C ILE A 383 1.66 -23.95 -26.40
N ALA A 384 2.44 -24.64 -25.56
CA ALA A 384 1.90 -25.38 -24.41
C ALA A 384 1.13 -24.46 -23.43
N ARG A 385 1.67 -23.25 -23.15
CA ARG A 385 1.01 -22.26 -22.30
C ARG A 385 -0.29 -21.71 -22.88
N LEU A 386 -0.34 -21.50 -24.20
CA LEU A 386 -1.55 -21.07 -24.90
C LEU A 386 -2.62 -22.17 -24.90
N ILE A 387 -2.24 -23.42 -25.16
CA ILE A 387 -3.16 -24.57 -25.05
C ILE A 387 -3.70 -24.68 -23.62
N ALA A 388 -2.86 -24.48 -22.60
CA ALA A 388 -3.26 -24.50 -21.21
C ALA A 388 -4.13 -23.28 -20.80
N SER A 389 -4.45 -22.39 -21.75
CA SER A 389 -5.29 -21.18 -21.50
C SER A 389 -4.68 -20.23 -20.46
N LEU A 390 -3.34 -20.20 -20.33
CA LEU A 390 -2.64 -19.27 -19.44
C LEU A 390 -2.44 -17.90 -20.08
N TRP A 391 -2.52 -17.83 -21.42
CA TRP A 391 -2.58 -16.62 -22.22
C TRP A 391 -3.61 -16.81 -23.32
N ASP A 392 -4.15 -15.71 -23.84
CA ASP A 392 -4.96 -15.73 -25.04
C ASP A 392 -4.13 -15.48 -26.28
N VAL A 393 -4.51 -16.11 -27.39
CA VAL A 393 -3.89 -15.85 -28.68
C VAL A 393 -4.24 -14.44 -29.16
N LYS A 394 -3.30 -13.80 -29.84
CA LYS A 394 -3.50 -12.46 -30.40
C LYS A 394 -4.35 -12.56 -31.68
N ASP A 395 -3.98 -13.47 -32.55
CA ASP A 395 -4.68 -13.77 -33.80
C ASP A 395 -4.76 -15.29 -33.99
N GLY A 396 -5.72 -15.76 -34.77
CA GLY A 396 -6.02 -17.18 -34.93
C GLY A 396 -6.91 -17.74 -33.84
N ALA A 397 -6.97 -19.07 -33.74
CA ALA A 397 -7.78 -19.76 -32.75
C ALA A 397 -7.11 -21.04 -32.27
N ILE A 398 -7.41 -21.40 -31.02
CA ILE A 398 -7.08 -22.72 -30.46
C ILE A 398 -8.38 -23.38 -30.08
N GLU A 399 -8.66 -24.54 -30.67
CA GLU A 399 -9.86 -25.30 -30.43
C GLU A 399 -9.56 -26.54 -29.60
N LEU A 400 -10.45 -26.83 -28.65
CA LEU A 400 -10.47 -28.05 -27.86
C LEU A 400 -11.75 -28.82 -28.22
N GLY A 401 -11.62 -30.00 -28.82
CA GLY A 401 -12.79 -30.78 -29.30
C GLY A 401 -13.72 -29.99 -30.23
N GLY A 402 -13.15 -29.14 -31.09
CA GLY A 402 -13.91 -28.31 -32.06
C GLY A 402 -14.55 -27.07 -31.45
N VAL A 403 -14.15 -26.64 -30.25
CA VAL A 403 -14.66 -25.42 -29.58
C VAL A 403 -13.48 -24.52 -29.23
N ASP A 404 -13.56 -23.25 -29.63
CA ASP A 404 -12.54 -22.25 -29.28
C ASP A 404 -12.42 -22.12 -27.75
N ILE A 405 -11.20 -22.28 -27.22
CA ILE A 405 -10.93 -22.23 -25.78
C ILE A 405 -11.34 -20.89 -25.14
N ARG A 406 -11.38 -19.79 -25.92
CA ARG A 406 -11.83 -18.47 -25.45
C ARG A 406 -13.34 -18.42 -25.17
N THR A 407 -14.13 -19.31 -25.79
CA THR A 407 -15.57 -19.41 -25.56
C THR A 407 -15.95 -20.41 -24.47
N LEU A 408 -14.95 -21.03 -23.84
CA LEU A 408 -15.13 -21.93 -22.72
C LEU A 408 -14.87 -21.21 -21.37
N PRO A 409 -15.64 -21.52 -20.32
CA PRO A 409 -15.27 -21.16 -18.96
C PRO A 409 -13.87 -21.70 -18.61
N LEU A 410 -13.06 -20.94 -17.91
CA LEU A 410 -11.72 -21.40 -17.52
C LEU A 410 -11.78 -22.74 -16.75
N ALA A 411 -12.79 -22.92 -15.91
CA ALA A 411 -13.02 -24.17 -15.19
C ALA A 411 -13.22 -25.40 -16.11
N GLU A 412 -13.79 -25.23 -17.32
CA GLU A 412 -13.93 -26.33 -18.27
C GLU A 412 -12.60 -26.66 -18.97
N CYS A 413 -11.76 -25.66 -19.23
CA CYS A 413 -10.41 -25.86 -19.73
C CYS A 413 -9.54 -26.61 -18.71
N THR A 414 -9.54 -26.18 -17.45
CA THR A 414 -8.72 -26.78 -16.37
C THR A 414 -9.16 -28.19 -15.98
N LYS A 415 -10.43 -28.58 -16.21
CA LYS A 415 -10.89 -29.96 -16.03
C LYS A 415 -10.31 -30.93 -17.07
N ARG A 416 -9.96 -30.44 -18.24
CA ARG A 416 -9.53 -31.25 -19.40
C ARG A 416 -8.04 -31.18 -19.70
N ILE A 417 -7.38 -30.10 -19.28
CA ILE A 417 -5.97 -29.82 -19.55
C ILE A 417 -5.21 -29.75 -18.23
N ALA A 418 -4.26 -30.66 -18.04
CA ALA A 418 -3.26 -30.56 -16.98
C ALA A 418 -1.94 -30.01 -17.57
N TYR A 419 -1.41 -28.96 -16.96
CA TYR A 419 -0.18 -28.33 -17.40
C TYR A 419 0.95 -28.55 -16.38
N VAL A 420 2.07 -29.12 -16.85
CA VAL A 420 3.27 -29.31 -16.04
C VAL A 420 4.35 -28.34 -16.52
N SER A 421 4.74 -27.39 -15.65
CA SER A 421 5.79 -26.43 -15.94
C SER A 421 7.18 -26.95 -15.58
N GLN A 422 8.23 -26.25 -16.03
CA GLN A 422 9.60 -26.51 -15.59
C GLN A 422 9.83 -26.01 -14.16
N ASP A 423 9.13 -24.94 -13.77
CA ASP A 423 9.18 -24.36 -12.43
C ASP A 423 8.08 -24.99 -11.58
N ASN A 424 8.48 -25.84 -10.63
CA ASN A 424 7.57 -26.54 -9.75
C ASN A 424 7.50 -25.82 -8.40
N TYR A 425 6.30 -25.53 -7.94
CA TYR A 425 6.03 -24.93 -6.64
C TYR A 425 5.22 -25.87 -5.76
N LEU A 426 5.65 -26.04 -4.52
CA LEU A 426 4.91 -26.77 -3.49
C LEU A 426 4.47 -25.78 -2.40
N PHE A 427 3.21 -25.80 -2.08
CA PHE A 427 2.67 -25.05 -0.96
C PHE A 427 3.16 -25.64 0.37
N ASP A 428 3.25 -24.82 1.41
CA ASP A 428 3.57 -25.28 2.78
C ASP A 428 2.40 -26.07 3.39
N LEU A 429 2.14 -27.19 2.76
CA LEU A 429 1.12 -28.16 3.10
C LEU A 429 1.75 -29.56 3.10
N SER A 430 0.98 -30.58 3.49
CA SER A 430 1.45 -31.94 3.27
C SER A 430 1.60 -32.26 1.77
N VAL A 431 2.43 -33.22 1.43
CA VAL A 431 2.55 -33.71 0.03
C VAL A 431 1.18 -34.19 -0.47
N MET A 432 0.42 -34.86 0.39
CA MET A 432 -0.95 -35.31 0.10
C MET A 432 -1.89 -34.16 -0.23
N ASP A 433 -1.83 -33.06 0.53
CA ASP A 433 -2.67 -31.90 0.28
C ASP A 433 -2.24 -31.12 -0.95
N ASN A 434 -0.94 -31.06 -1.24
CA ASN A 434 -0.45 -30.51 -2.52
C ASN A 434 -0.99 -31.30 -3.72
N ILE A 435 -1.02 -32.64 -3.67
CA ILE A 435 -1.61 -33.48 -4.72
C ILE A 435 -3.13 -33.27 -4.81
N ARG A 436 -3.81 -33.14 -3.64
CA ARG A 436 -5.27 -32.91 -3.57
C ARG A 436 -5.71 -31.60 -4.26
N MET A 437 -4.82 -30.64 -4.40
CA MET A 437 -5.12 -29.39 -5.14
C MET A 437 -5.52 -29.65 -6.60
N GLY A 438 -5.02 -30.72 -7.23
CA GLY A 438 -5.39 -31.09 -8.59
C GLY A 438 -6.84 -31.59 -8.75
N LYS A 439 -7.43 -32.14 -7.66
CA LYS A 439 -8.85 -32.56 -7.64
C LYS A 439 -9.45 -32.25 -6.27
N LYS A 440 -10.17 -31.15 -6.17
CA LYS A 440 -10.85 -30.76 -4.93
C LYS A 440 -11.83 -31.85 -4.48
N GLY A 441 -11.67 -32.33 -3.25
CA GLY A 441 -12.51 -33.40 -2.70
C GLY A 441 -12.05 -34.82 -3.02
N ALA A 442 -10.85 -35.00 -3.60
CA ALA A 442 -10.27 -36.34 -3.80
C ALA A 442 -10.07 -37.09 -2.47
N THR A 443 -10.39 -38.39 -2.46
CA THR A 443 -10.16 -39.27 -1.31
C THR A 443 -8.69 -39.56 -1.17
N ASP A 444 -8.29 -40.04 0.05
CA ASP A 444 -6.88 -40.40 0.31
C ASP A 444 -6.44 -41.56 -0.61
N GLU A 445 -7.36 -42.51 -0.92
CA GLU A 445 -7.09 -43.61 -1.85
C GLU A 445 -6.84 -43.10 -3.29
N GLU A 446 -7.67 -42.18 -3.80
CA GLU A 446 -7.46 -41.58 -5.13
C GLU A 446 -6.11 -40.88 -5.22
N ILE A 447 -5.69 -40.16 -4.16
CA ILE A 447 -4.40 -39.47 -4.12
C ILE A 447 -3.22 -40.45 -4.10
N ILE A 448 -3.32 -41.53 -3.31
CA ILE A 448 -2.31 -42.55 -3.24
C ILE A 448 -2.17 -43.26 -4.59
N ASP A 449 -3.28 -43.58 -5.25
CA ASP A 449 -3.24 -44.21 -6.57
C ASP A 449 -2.70 -43.29 -7.66
N ALA A 450 -3.06 -42.00 -7.63
CA ALA A 450 -2.45 -41.00 -8.53
C ALA A 450 -0.92 -40.92 -8.32
N ALA A 451 -0.48 -40.89 -7.05
CA ALA A 451 0.95 -40.86 -6.71
C ALA A 451 1.70 -42.15 -7.14
N LYS A 452 1.03 -43.31 -7.10
CA LYS A 452 1.60 -44.59 -7.63
C LYS A 452 1.73 -44.50 -9.15
N ASN A 453 0.67 -44.09 -9.83
CA ASN A 453 0.63 -44.01 -11.31
C ASN A 453 1.66 -43.02 -11.88
N ALA A 454 1.96 -41.95 -11.15
CA ALA A 454 2.99 -40.99 -11.51
C ALA A 454 4.41 -41.47 -11.17
N ALA A 455 4.62 -42.76 -10.85
CA ALA A 455 5.89 -43.35 -10.40
C ALA A 455 6.54 -42.65 -9.19
N ALA A 456 5.82 -41.77 -8.53
CA ALA A 456 6.32 -41.06 -7.35
C ALA A 456 6.53 -41.98 -6.15
N MET A 457 5.99 -43.20 -6.14
CA MET A 457 6.05 -44.19 -5.06
C MET A 457 7.10 -45.29 -5.25
N ASN A 458 7.86 -45.28 -6.33
CA ASN A 458 8.84 -46.36 -6.64
C ASN A 458 10.16 -46.25 -5.87
N SER A 459 10.39 -45.25 -5.06
CA SER A 459 11.55 -45.19 -4.18
C SER A 459 11.23 -45.85 -2.84
N SER A 460 12.09 -46.77 -2.41
CA SER A 460 12.01 -47.68 -1.26
C SER A 460 11.95 -47.04 0.13
N TRP A 461 11.59 -45.80 0.24
CA TRP A 461 11.53 -45.05 1.50
C TRP A 461 10.10 -44.79 1.94
N GLY A 462 9.66 -45.49 2.99
CA GLY A 462 8.60 -45.18 3.94
C GLY A 462 7.47 -44.17 3.58
N TRP A 463 6.97 -44.16 2.33
CA TRP A 463 6.04 -43.19 1.75
C TRP A 463 4.74 -42.98 2.54
N LYS A 464 4.26 -44.02 3.23
CA LYS A 464 3.06 -43.90 4.09
C LYS A 464 3.21 -42.87 5.21
N ARG A 465 4.47 -42.58 5.67
CA ARG A 465 4.76 -41.50 6.61
C ARG A 465 5.21 -40.22 5.92
N ALA A 466 5.84 -40.29 4.75
CA ALA A 466 6.38 -39.15 4.06
C ALA A 466 5.28 -38.28 3.39
N ILE A 467 4.24 -38.92 2.82
CA ILE A 467 3.17 -38.21 2.10
C ILE A 467 2.31 -37.32 3.02
N ARG A 468 2.30 -37.57 4.34
CA ARG A 468 1.60 -36.78 5.37
C ARG A 468 2.50 -35.71 6.02
N ARG A 469 3.77 -35.61 5.63
CA ARG A 469 4.68 -34.56 6.14
C ARG A 469 4.55 -33.28 5.31
N SER A 470 4.86 -32.14 5.93
CA SER A 470 4.99 -30.86 5.22
C SER A 470 5.99 -30.97 4.08
N ALA A 471 5.63 -30.40 2.92
CA ALA A 471 6.49 -30.36 1.74
C ALA A 471 7.68 -29.39 1.90
N VAL A 472 7.65 -28.52 2.90
CA VAL A 472 8.69 -27.51 3.19
C VAL A 472 9.71 -28.03 4.21
N LEU A 473 10.07 -29.30 4.15
CA LEU A 473 11.30 -29.74 4.79
C LEU A 473 12.52 -29.31 3.97
N PRO A 474 13.68 -28.98 4.62
CA PRO A 474 14.87 -28.55 3.90
C PRO A 474 15.21 -29.51 2.76
N ALA A 475 15.59 -28.99 1.62
CA ALA A 475 15.86 -29.72 0.37
C ALA A 475 16.86 -30.92 0.54
N ALA A 476 17.54 -31.02 1.67
CA ALA A 476 18.44 -32.10 2.04
C ALA A 476 17.73 -33.42 2.40
N THR A 477 16.40 -33.43 2.61
CA THR A 477 15.66 -34.64 3.03
C THR A 477 14.90 -35.35 1.90
N PHE A 478 14.80 -34.73 0.73
CA PHE A 478 14.31 -35.43 -0.46
C PHE A 478 15.50 -35.89 -1.29
N PRO A 479 15.65 -37.21 -1.57
CA PRO A 479 16.69 -37.65 -2.48
C PRO A 479 16.46 -36.95 -3.82
N ALA A 480 17.47 -36.18 -4.25
CA ALA A 480 17.46 -35.55 -5.57
C ALA A 480 17.28 -36.66 -6.61
N VAL A 481 16.11 -36.71 -7.23
CA VAL A 481 15.91 -37.52 -8.45
C VAL A 481 16.70 -36.84 -9.52
N ARG A 482 17.93 -37.29 -9.72
CA ARG A 482 18.80 -36.85 -10.80
C ARG A 482 18.13 -37.23 -12.12
N GLY A 483 17.74 -36.23 -12.90
CA GLY A 483 17.61 -36.36 -14.35
C GLY A 483 16.23 -36.60 -14.94
N SER A 484 15.14 -36.48 -14.22
CA SER A 484 13.81 -36.41 -14.84
C SER A 484 12.91 -35.42 -14.07
N ALA A 485 12.03 -34.74 -14.77
CA ALA A 485 11.04 -33.84 -14.18
C ALA A 485 10.42 -34.47 -12.95
N SER A 486 10.34 -33.71 -11.85
CA SER A 486 9.76 -34.20 -10.61
C SER A 486 8.37 -34.80 -10.88
N PRO A 487 8.12 -36.09 -10.57
CA PRO A 487 6.84 -36.73 -10.88
C PRO A 487 5.66 -36.10 -10.13
N LEU A 488 5.93 -35.26 -9.12
CA LEU A 488 4.89 -34.60 -8.33
C LEU A 488 4.19 -33.44 -9.07
N SER A 489 4.85 -32.85 -10.08
CA SER A 489 4.25 -31.77 -10.88
C SER A 489 3.21 -32.25 -11.90
N GLY A 490 3.17 -33.55 -12.19
CA GLY A 490 2.16 -34.17 -13.05
C GLY A 490 0.89 -34.62 -12.33
N LEU A 491 0.80 -34.39 -11.02
CA LEU A 491 -0.30 -34.82 -10.17
C LEU A 491 -1.26 -33.68 -9.79
N CYS A 492 -0.93 -32.41 -10.16
CA CYS A 492 -1.80 -31.25 -9.93
C CYS A 492 -2.66 -30.95 -11.14
#